data_31161977665324d26b5989f4211fce6d
#
_entry.id   31161977665324d26b5989f4211fce6d
#
_cell.length_a   1.000
_cell.length_b   1.000
_cell.length_c   1.000
_cell.angle_alpha   90.00
_cell.angle_beta   90.00
_cell.angle_gamma   90.00
#
_symmetry.space_group_name_H-M   'P 1'
#
loop_
_entity.id
_entity.type
_entity.pdbx_description
1 polymer ?
#
loop_
_entity_poly.entity_id
_entity_poly.type
_entity_poly.pdbx_seq_one_letter_code
_entity_poly.pdbx_strand_id
1 'polypeptide(L)'
;KWFEGCPRNPIFTHRNLGMDYPVIYAGHGDLVDDINGNWYVVMLASRPCKKHSSMGRETFIAKTIWENEWPVIAPGIGHLEDTVDIPLEECRFIDEISENDFITFCEAKPDKRLVGIGKRDESFYSLKENPGVLRLYTNKEQITDLGTSAFLGLRQKGYEFTVKTAVRFIPQSDNETAGLVLFQNNENHLRAEITMEAKRLVFVVTTHI
;
A
#
# COMPACT_ATOMS: atom_id res chain seq x y z
N LYS A 1 -34.53 -20.00 4.99
CA LYS A 1 -34.16 -19.57 3.63
C LYS A 1 -33.06 -20.50 3.13
N TRP A 2 -33.19 -21.03 1.94
CA TRP A 2 -32.17 -21.82 1.28
C TRP A 2 -31.29 -20.87 0.48
N PHE A 3 -29.97 -21.12 0.44
CA PHE A 3 -29.05 -20.42 -0.43
C PHE A 3 -28.99 -21.17 -1.75
N GLU A 4 -29.15 -20.46 -2.86
CA GLU A 4 -29.02 -20.97 -4.19
C GLU A 4 -27.71 -20.46 -4.82
N GLY A 5 -26.96 -21.33 -5.48
CA GLY A 5 -25.75 -20.97 -6.18
C GLY A 5 -26.06 -20.44 -7.57
N CYS A 6 -25.40 -19.36 -7.99
CA CYS A 6 -25.50 -18.86 -9.35
C CYS A 6 -25.12 -19.96 -10.36
N PRO A 7 -25.96 -20.27 -11.36
CA PRO A 7 -25.64 -21.29 -12.34
C PRO A 7 -24.42 -20.96 -13.21
N ARG A 8 -23.99 -19.70 -13.22
CA ARG A 8 -22.78 -19.21 -13.91
C ARG A 8 -21.56 -19.05 -12.98
N ASN A 9 -21.56 -19.68 -11.81
CA ASN A 9 -20.44 -19.56 -10.87
C ASN A 9 -19.18 -20.29 -11.40
N PRO A 10 -17.96 -19.65 -11.39
CA PRO A 10 -17.68 -18.32 -10.86
C PRO A 10 -18.27 -17.21 -11.74
N ILE A 11 -19.01 -16.28 -11.12
CA ILE A 11 -19.68 -15.17 -11.82
C ILE A 11 -18.70 -14.21 -12.49
N PHE A 12 -17.46 -14.21 -12.06
CA PHE A 12 -16.36 -13.43 -12.65
C PHE A 12 -15.01 -14.05 -12.31
N THR A 13 -14.11 -14.13 -13.28
CA THR A 13 -12.75 -14.63 -13.06
C THR A 13 -11.83 -14.26 -14.22
N HIS A 14 -10.58 -13.91 -13.92
CA HIS A 14 -9.50 -13.75 -14.91
C HIS A 14 -8.68 -15.04 -15.11
N ARG A 15 -9.05 -16.13 -14.44
CA ARG A 15 -8.30 -17.40 -14.46
C ARG A 15 -8.08 -17.94 -15.87
N ASN A 16 -9.00 -17.67 -16.78
CA ASN A 16 -8.99 -18.18 -18.15
C ASN A 16 -8.32 -17.23 -19.16
N LEU A 17 -7.85 -16.05 -18.73
CA LEU A 17 -7.21 -15.05 -19.59
C LEU A 17 -5.71 -15.28 -19.80
N GLY A 18 -5.13 -16.26 -19.09
CA GLY A 18 -3.71 -16.60 -19.17
C GLY A 18 -2.84 -15.83 -18.19
N MET A 19 -1.62 -16.31 -18.01
CA MET A 19 -0.67 -15.76 -17.03
C MET A 19 -0.03 -14.42 -17.46
N ASP A 20 -0.08 -14.12 -18.75
CA ASP A 20 0.48 -12.88 -19.30
C ASP A 20 -0.59 -11.77 -19.43
N TYR A 21 -1.82 -12.04 -18.97
CA TYR A 21 -2.86 -11.00 -18.95
C TYR A 21 -2.49 -9.91 -17.95
N PRO A 22 -2.65 -8.60 -18.30
CA PRO A 22 -2.13 -7.51 -17.50
C PRO A 22 -2.79 -7.36 -16.12
N VAL A 23 -4.01 -7.89 -15.94
CA VAL A 23 -4.74 -7.82 -14.66
C VAL A 23 -5.06 -9.24 -14.20
N ILE A 24 -4.49 -9.66 -13.08
CA ILE A 24 -4.65 -11.01 -12.51
C ILE A 24 -5.21 -10.96 -11.09
N TYR A 25 -5.59 -12.11 -10.54
CA TYR A 25 -6.11 -12.25 -9.17
C TYR A 25 -7.37 -11.43 -8.88
N ALA A 26 -8.22 -11.25 -9.89
CA ALA A 26 -9.49 -10.56 -9.73
C ALA A 26 -10.44 -11.34 -8.82
N GLY A 27 -11.02 -10.65 -7.83
CA GLY A 27 -11.95 -11.23 -6.88
C GLY A 27 -12.19 -10.35 -5.66
N HIS A 28 -12.87 -10.90 -4.66
CA HIS A 28 -13.23 -10.20 -3.42
C HIS A 28 -14.01 -8.90 -3.75
N GLY A 29 -15.13 -9.07 -4.45
CA GLY A 29 -15.92 -7.97 -4.94
C GLY A 29 -17.15 -7.69 -4.09
N ASP A 30 -17.46 -6.40 -3.95
CA ASP A 30 -18.68 -5.88 -3.36
C ASP A 30 -19.52 -5.17 -4.43
N LEU A 31 -20.83 -5.37 -4.40
CA LEU A 31 -21.77 -4.74 -5.31
C LEU A 31 -22.20 -3.39 -4.72
N VAL A 32 -22.25 -2.37 -5.58
CA VAL A 32 -22.69 -1.02 -5.24
C VAL A 32 -23.54 -0.44 -6.37
N ASP A 33 -24.55 0.32 -6.02
CA ASP A 33 -25.35 1.08 -6.97
C ASP A 33 -25.12 2.59 -6.82
N ASP A 34 -25.30 3.30 -7.92
CA ASP A 34 -25.27 4.77 -7.93
C ASP A 34 -26.67 5.37 -7.73
N ILE A 35 -26.75 6.69 -7.60
CA ILE A 35 -28.00 7.42 -7.43
C ILE A 35 -28.97 7.29 -8.60
N ASN A 36 -28.50 6.83 -9.76
CA ASN A 36 -29.27 6.61 -10.97
C ASN A 36 -29.72 5.16 -11.11
N GLY A 37 -29.35 4.28 -10.16
CA GLY A 37 -29.67 2.86 -10.17
C GLY A 37 -28.76 2.01 -11.06
N ASN A 38 -27.63 2.54 -11.53
CA ASN A 38 -26.63 1.74 -12.22
C ASN A 38 -25.84 0.92 -11.19
N TRP A 39 -25.56 -0.31 -11.52
CA TRP A 39 -24.82 -1.23 -10.65
C TRP A 39 -23.37 -1.38 -11.09
N TYR A 40 -22.51 -1.51 -10.11
CA TYR A 40 -21.08 -1.75 -10.26
C TYR A 40 -20.63 -2.83 -9.28
N VAL A 41 -19.53 -3.46 -9.60
CA VAL A 41 -18.75 -4.22 -8.61
C VAL A 41 -17.43 -3.51 -8.37
N VAL A 42 -17.07 -3.35 -7.12
CA VAL A 42 -15.75 -2.89 -6.67
C VAL A 42 -15.00 -4.12 -6.19
N MET A 43 -13.85 -4.41 -6.77
CA MET A 43 -13.10 -5.62 -6.43
C MET A 43 -11.60 -5.41 -6.43
N LEU A 44 -10.89 -6.37 -5.89
CA LEU A 44 -9.44 -6.40 -5.84
C LEU A 44 -8.88 -7.18 -7.03
N ALA A 45 -7.81 -6.65 -7.62
CA ALA A 45 -7.01 -7.36 -8.61
C ALA A 45 -5.56 -6.83 -8.58
N SER A 46 -4.63 -7.49 -9.26
CA SER A 46 -3.23 -7.07 -9.32
C SER A 46 -2.80 -6.82 -10.75
N ARG A 47 -1.96 -5.79 -10.95
CA ARG A 47 -1.21 -5.55 -12.18
C ARG A 47 0.26 -5.92 -11.96
N PRO A 48 0.68 -7.13 -12.35
CA PRO A 48 2.05 -7.56 -12.11
C PRO A 48 3.04 -6.82 -13.02
N CYS A 49 4.23 -6.58 -12.50
CA CYS A 49 5.38 -6.13 -13.27
C CYS A 49 6.42 -7.26 -13.34
N LYS A 50 6.82 -7.67 -14.54
CA LYS A 50 7.75 -8.79 -14.74
C LYS A 50 7.35 -10.05 -13.96
N LYS A 51 6.06 -10.37 -13.93
CA LYS A 51 5.44 -11.50 -13.21
C LYS A 51 5.44 -11.39 -11.67
N HIS A 52 5.79 -10.24 -11.11
CA HIS A 52 5.75 -9.98 -9.67
C HIS A 52 4.65 -8.99 -9.31
N SER A 53 3.88 -9.28 -8.28
CA SER A 53 2.80 -8.43 -7.75
C SER A 53 3.19 -7.79 -6.42
N SER A 54 4.43 -7.27 -6.32
CA SER A 54 4.96 -6.69 -5.08
C SER A 54 4.21 -5.43 -4.62
N MET A 55 3.45 -4.79 -5.51
CA MET A 55 2.53 -3.70 -5.13
C MET A 55 1.24 -4.19 -4.45
N GLY A 56 1.01 -5.50 -4.43
CA GLY A 56 -0.20 -6.10 -3.89
C GLY A 56 -1.39 -6.01 -4.84
N ARG A 57 -2.59 -5.98 -4.27
CA ARG A 57 -3.84 -5.84 -5.01
C ARG A 57 -4.30 -4.39 -5.00
N GLU A 58 -4.82 -3.95 -6.14
CA GLU A 58 -5.40 -2.63 -6.36
C GLU A 58 -6.93 -2.76 -6.40
N THR A 59 -7.63 -1.65 -6.21
CA THR A 59 -9.08 -1.60 -6.31
C THR A 59 -9.49 -1.29 -7.73
N PHE A 60 -10.33 -2.15 -8.29
CA PHE A 60 -10.94 -2.00 -9.61
C PHE A 60 -12.44 -1.83 -9.47
N ILE A 61 -13.04 -1.19 -10.48
CA ILE A 61 -14.48 -1.08 -10.63
C ILE A 61 -14.89 -1.67 -11.98
N ALA A 62 -16.04 -2.32 -12.05
CA ALA A 62 -16.63 -2.79 -13.30
C ALA A 62 -18.13 -2.58 -13.30
N LYS A 63 -18.71 -2.25 -14.47
CA LYS A 63 -20.16 -2.19 -14.65
C LYS A 63 -20.77 -3.56 -14.38
N THR A 64 -21.96 -3.55 -13.81
CA THR A 64 -22.71 -4.77 -13.50
C THR A 64 -24.15 -4.58 -13.93
N ILE A 65 -24.75 -5.61 -14.52
CA ILE A 65 -26.18 -5.66 -14.79
C ILE A 65 -26.78 -6.88 -14.09
N TRP A 66 -28.09 -6.91 -13.95
CA TRP A 66 -28.81 -8.04 -13.37
C TRP A 66 -29.56 -8.81 -14.48
N GLU A 67 -29.31 -10.10 -14.55
CA GLU A 67 -30.01 -11.03 -15.44
C GLU A 67 -30.53 -12.21 -14.63
N ASN A 68 -31.84 -12.44 -14.66
CA ASN A 68 -32.48 -13.51 -13.93
C ASN A 68 -32.08 -13.54 -12.43
N GLU A 69 -32.09 -12.38 -11.81
CA GLU A 69 -31.73 -12.18 -10.40
C GLU A 69 -30.24 -12.40 -10.05
N TRP A 70 -29.36 -12.61 -11.05
CA TRP A 70 -27.93 -12.81 -10.87
C TRP A 70 -27.11 -11.67 -11.49
N PRO A 71 -26.02 -11.24 -10.84
CA PRO A 71 -25.16 -10.21 -11.39
C PRO A 71 -24.34 -10.72 -12.57
N VAL A 72 -24.24 -9.90 -13.61
CA VAL A 72 -23.32 -10.07 -14.74
C VAL A 72 -22.30 -8.95 -14.66
N ILE A 73 -21.08 -9.29 -14.34
CA ILE A 73 -19.97 -8.33 -14.16
C ILE A 73 -19.29 -8.12 -15.51
N ALA A 74 -18.97 -6.85 -15.83
CA ALA A 74 -18.40 -6.43 -17.11
C ALA A 74 -19.16 -7.01 -18.32
N PRO A 75 -20.46 -6.73 -18.46
CA PRO A 75 -21.31 -7.33 -19.51
C PRO A 75 -20.78 -7.01 -20.90
N GLY A 76 -20.68 -8.05 -21.74
CA GLY A 76 -20.15 -7.97 -23.10
C GLY A 76 -18.62 -7.88 -23.20
N ILE A 77 -17.92 -7.71 -22.07
CA ILE A 77 -16.47 -7.56 -21.99
C ILE A 77 -15.83 -8.77 -21.30
N GLY A 78 -16.32 -9.13 -20.11
CA GLY A 78 -15.90 -10.32 -19.37
C GLY A 78 -14.55 -10.21 -18.65
N HIS A 79 -13.94 -9.04 -18.63
CA HIS A 79 -12.68 -8.77 -17.90
C HIS A 79 -12.68 -7.35 -17.32
N LEU A 80 -11.74 -7.06 -16.41
CA LEU A 80 -11.50 -5.71 -15.87
C LEU A 80 -10.80 -4.85 -16.91
N GLU A 81 -11.22 -3.62 -17.02
CA GLU A 81 -10.66 -2.60 -17.89
C GLU A 81 -9.85 -1.59 -17.08
N ASP A 82 -8.91 -0.91 -17.72
CA ASP A 82 -8.10 0.15 -17.07
C ASP A 82 -8.94 1.39 -16.75
N THR A 83 -10.00 1.64 -17.52
CA THR A 83 -10.92 2.76 -17.32
C THR A 83 -12.36 2.31 -17.53
N VAL A 84 -13.27 2.84 -16.75
CA VAL A 84 -14.71 2.56 -16.84
C VAL A 84 -15.46 3.88 -16.85
N ASP A 85 -16.27 4.12 -17.89
CA ASP A 85 -17.15 5.29 -17.94
C ASP A 85 -18.27 5.14 -16.93
N ILE A 86 -18.34 6.05 -15.99
CA ILE A 86 -19.39 6.14 -14.98
C ILE A 86 -20.17 7.42 -15.23
N PRO A 87 -21.51 7.36 -15.47
CA PRO A 87 -22.32 8.52 -15.82
C PRO A 87 -22.71 9.33 -14.56
N LEU A 88 -21.71 9.69 -13.77
CA LEU A 88 -21.85 10.56 -12.60
C LEU A 88 -21.11 11.87 -12.86
N GLU A 89 -21.58 12.92 -12.20
CA GLU A 89 -20.91 14.21 -12.23
C GLU A 89 -19.51 14.09 -11.57
N GLU A 90 -18.48 14.63 -12.23
CA GLU A 90 -17.13 14.61 -11.71
C GLU A 90 -17.05 15.41 -10.40
N CYS A 91 -16.75 14.74 -9.29
CA CYS A 91 -16.43 15.38 -8.04
C CYS A 91 -14.91 15.50 -7.91
N ARG A 92 -14.37 16.67 -8.17
CA ARG A 92 -12.95 16.95 -7.95
C ARG A 92 -12.70 17.12 -6.47
N PHE A 93 -12.06 16.11 -5.87
CA PHE A 93 -11.41 16.34 -4.59
C PHE A 93 -10.28 17.34 -4.82
N ILE A 94 -10.27 18.42 -4.04
CA ILE A 94 -9.11 19.33 -4.02
C ILE A 94 -7.94 18.43 -3.64
N ASP A 95 -7.03 18.23 -4.58
CA ASP A 95 -5.82 17.44 -4.35
C ASP A 95 -4.98 18.12 -3.27
N GLU A 96 -5.21 17.74 -2.03
CA GLU A 96 -4.25 18.00 -0.95
C GLU A 96 -2.96 17.16 -1.13
N ILE A 97 -2.96 16.27 -2.13
CA ILE A 97 -1.80 15.48 -2.51
C ILE A 97 -1.07 16.25 -3.58
N SER A 98 -0.12 17.09 -3.18
CA SER A 98 0.81 17.70 -4.12
C SER A 98 1.45 16.59 -4.96
N GLU A 99 1.62 16.79 -6.25
CA GLU A 99 2.40 15.92 -7.15
C GLU A 99 3.84 15.71 -6.65
N ASN A 100 4.30 16.56 -5.77
CA ASN A 100 5.57 16.42 -5.07
C ASN A 100 5.42 15.42 -3.92
N ASP A 101 6.00 14.25 -4.09
CA ASP A 101 6.14 13.23 -3.00
C ASP A 101 7.07 13.71 -1.85
N PHE A 102 7.15 15.00 -1.65
CA PHE A 102 7.92 15.62 -0.58
C PHE A 102 7.12 15.57 0.72
N ILE A 103 7.74 15.03 1.77
CA ILE A 103 7.23 15.16 3.13
C ILE A 103 8.05 16.20 3.87
N THR A 104 7.39 17.23 4.36
CA THR A 104 7.96 18.22 5.25
C THR A 104 7.53 17.94 6.68
N PHE A 105 8.37 18.30 7.62
CA PHE A 105 8.12 18.14 9.05
C PHE A 105 7.95 19.49 9.77
N CYS A 106 7.43 20.48 9.03
CA CYS A 106 7.25 21.85 9.55
C CYS A 106 5.93 22.01 10.33
N GLU A 107 5.01 21.08 10.20
CA GLU A 107 3.70 21.14 10.87
C GLU A 107 3.72 20.41 12.22
N ALA A 108 2.80 20.79 13.09
CA ALA A 108 2.67 20.16 14.42
C ALA A 108 2.12 18.74 14.37
N LYS A 109 1.52 18.34 13.24
CA LYS A 109 0.99 16.99 13.00
C LYS A 109 1.75 16.35 11.86
N PRO A 110 1.99 15.03 11.93
CA PRO A 110 2.64 14.33 10.84
C PRO A 110 1.72 14.26 9.60
N ASP A 111 2.35 14.25 8.44
CA ASP A 111 1.64 14.03 7.18
C ASP A 111 0.75 12.79 7.26
N LYS A 112 -0.48 12.91 6.77
CA LYS A 112 -1.49 11.83 6.78
C LYS A 112 -1.07 10.59 5.99
N ARG A 113 -0.13 10.73 5.05
CA ARG A 113 0.43 9.64 4.24
C ARG A 113 1.38 8.74 5.02
N LEU A 114 1.92 9.22 6.15
CA LEU A 114 2.82 8.44 6.98
C LEU A 114 2.05 7.35 7.72
N VAL A 115 2.56 6.14 7.62
CA VAL A 115 2.00 4.93 8.25
C VAL A 115 3.02 4.29 9.18
N GLY A 116 2.55 3.65 10.24
CA GLY A 116 3.37 2.81 11.13
C GLY A 116 3.25 1.33 10.77
N ILE A 117 4.11 0.51 11.33
CA ILE A 117 3.94 -0.95 11.36
C ILE A 117 3.03 -1.28 12.55
N GLY A 118 1.96 -2.04 12.29
CA GLY A 118 0.96 -2.34 13.31
C GLY A 118 0.18 -1.11 13.74
N LYS A 119 0.09 -0.87 15.04
CA LYS A 119 -0.57 0.32 15.59
C LYS A 119 0.41 1.50 15.55
N ARG A 120 0.00 2.59 14.92
CA ARG A 120 0.75 3.85 15.01
C ARG A 120 0.75 4.35 16.45
N ASP A 121 1.92 4.47 17.02
CA ASP A 121 2.13 5.02 18.36
C ASP A 121 2.82 6.39 18.26
N GLU A 122 2.14 7.41 18.73
CA GLU A 122 2.68 8.79 18.71
C GLU A 122 3.84 8.99 19.67
N SER A 123 4.08 8.08 20.59
CA SER A 123 5.23 8.13 21.49
C SER A 123 6.57 7.88 20.78
N PHE A 124 6.57 7.31 19.58
CA PHE A 124 7.79 7.01 18.83
C PHE A 124 8.40 8.21 18.12
N TYR A 125 7.70 9.34 18.04
CA TYR A 125 8.22 10.49 17.31
C TYR A 125 7.85 11.84 17.93
N SER A 126 8.60 12.85 17.55
CA SER A 126 8.30 14.26 17.85
C SER A 126 8.57 15.14 16.63
N LEU A 127 7.65 16.05 16.37
CA LEU A 127 7.78 17.16 15.41
C LEU A 127 7.99 18.49 16.11
N LYS A 128 7.95 18.52 17.45
CA LYS A 128 8.02 19.74 18.26
C LYS A 128 9.41 20.01 18.82
N GLU A 129 10.17 18.97 19.11
CA GLU A 129 11.49 19.12 19.74
C GLU A 129 12.51 19.79 18.82
N ASN A 130 12.41 19.54 17.52
CA ASN A 130 13.26 20.14 16.52
C ASN A 130 12.41 20.53 15.29
N PRO A 131 11.88 21.76 15.22
CA PRO A 131 11.01 22.18 14.13
C PRO A 131 11.64 21.95 12.75
N GLY A 132 10.87 21.40 11.83
CA GLY A 132 11.34 21.04 10.50
C GLY A 132 12.04 19.68 10.39
N VAL A 133 12.17 18.95 11.50
CA VAL A 133 12.82 17.63 11.55
C VAL A 133 11.91 16.63 12.25
N LEU A 134 11.76 15.44 11.68
CA LEU A 134 11.16 14.30 12.37
C LEU A 134 12.19 13.68 13.31
N ARG A 135 11.90 13.68 14.60
CA ARG A 135 12.65 12.90 15.57
C ARG A 135 11.96 11.56 15.79
N LEU A 136 12.66 10.47 15.57
CA LEU A 136 12.22 9.13 15.95
C LEU A 136 12.96 8.72 17.24
N TYR A 137 12.22 8.14 18.18
CA TYR A 137 12.79 7.55 19.40
C TYR A 137 12.97 6.07 19.17
N THR A 138 14.19 5.61 19.29
CA THR A 138 14.49 4.17 19.18
C THR A 138 13.87 3.40 20.34
N ASN A 139 13.49 2.16 20.08
CA ASN A 139 13.01 1.23 21.10
C ASN A 139 13.76 -0.11 20.98
N LYS A 140 13.38 -1.10 21.77
CA LYS A 140 14.03 -2.42 21.77
C LYS A 140 13.53 -3.34 20.67
N GLU A 141 12.39 -3.01 20.05
CA GLU A 141 11.76 -3.83 19.03
C GLU A 141 12.51 -3.71 17.70
N GLN A 142 12.93 -4.82 17.18
CA GLN A 142 13.53 -4.91 15.85
C GLN A 142 12.43 -4.92 14.78
N ILE A 143 12.76 -4.57 13.56
CA ILE A 143 11.81 -4.63 12.45
C ILE A 143 11.41 -6.07 12.08
N THR A 144 12.22 -7.04 12.49
CA THR A 144 11.95 -8.49 12.38
C THR A 144 10.99 -9.01 13.43
N ASP A 145 10.75 -8.25 14.50
CA ASP A 145 9.87 -8.67 15.58
C ASP A 145 8.41 -8.45 15.21
N LEU A 146 7.51 -9.20 15.86
CA LEU A 146 6.07 -8.99 15.72
C LEU A 146 5.55 -7.79 16.55
N GLY A 147 6.42 -7.12 17.25
CA GLY A 147 6.14 -5.94 18.05
C GLY A 147 5.95 -4.67 17.21
N THR A 148 5.93 -3.53 17.88
CA THR A 148 5.80 -2.22 17.24
C THR A 148 7.16 -1.51 17.26
N SER A 149 7.91 -1.63 16.18
CA SER A 149 9.19 -0.93 16.02
C SER A 149 8.98 0.57 15.75
N ALA A 150 9.98 1.39 16.07
CA ALA A 150 9.98 2.83 15.81
C ALA A 150 10.11 3.10 14.30
N PHE A 151 8.99 3.02 13.59
CA PHE A 151 8.90 3.10 12.14
C PHE A 151 7.84 4.11 11.69
N LEU A 152 8.20 4.95 10.72
CA LEU A 152 7.25 5.74 9.94
C LEU A 152 7.62 5.60 8.46
N GLY A 153 6.65 5.21 7.66
CA GLY A 153 6.85 4.92 6.26
C GLY A 153 5.78 5.52 5.35
N LEU A 154 6.08 5.51 4.06
CA LEU A 154 5.16 5.82 2.99
C LEU A 154 4.84 4.55 2.23
N ARG A 155 3.60 4.45 1.76
CA ARG A 155 3.23 3.38 0.84
C ARG A 155 3.90 3.62 -0.51
N GLN A 156 4.54 2.58 -1.03
CA GLN A 156 5.08 2.56 -2.37
C GLN A 156 3.92 2.69 -3.38
N LYS A 157 4.07 3.59 -4.38
CA LYS A 157 3.04 3.86 -5.40
C LYS A 157 3.37 3.29 -6.78
N GLY A 158 4.60 2.88 -7.02
CA GLY A 158 5.05 2.34 -8.29
C GLY A 158 6.21 1.36 -8.14
N TYR A 159 6.49 0.62 -9.19
CA TYR A 159 7.59 -0.34 -9.22
C TYR A 159 8.96 0.34 -9.31
N GLU A 160 9.03 1.52 -9.90
CA GLU A 160 10.23 2.34 -10.00
C GLU A 160 10.06 3.60 -9.16
N PHE A 161 10.96 3.81 -8.24
CA PHE A 161 10.94 4.98 -7.35
C PHE A 161 12.33 5.27 -6.79
N THR A 162 12.50 6.50 -6.34
CA THR A 162 13.69 6.94 -5.61
C THR A 162 13.27 7.56 -4.28
N VAL A 163 13.89 7.14 -3.20
CA VAL A 163 13.69 7.74 -1.87
C VAL A 163 14.98 8.41 -1.44
N LYS A 164 14.85 9.63 -0.93
CA LYS A 164 15.96 10.39 -0.37
C LYS A 164 15.57 10.91 1.01
N THR A 165 16.46 10.73 1.98
CA THR A 165 16.32 11.32 3.31
C THR A 165 17.68 11.66 3.88
N ALA A 166 17.71 12.58 4.81
CA ALA A 166 18.88 12.87 5.63
C ALA A 166 18.65 12.29 7.03
N VAL A 167 19.54 11.44 7.49
CA VAL A 167 19.49 10.82 8.82
C VAL A 167 20.62 11.37 9.67
N ARG A 168 20.29 11.87 10.87
CA ARG A 168 21.28 12.23 11.88
C ARG A 168 21.15 11.27 13.05
N PHE A 169 22.09 10.34 13.14
CA PHE A 169 22.09 9.31 14.16
C PHE A 169 23.54 8.98 14.59
N ILE A 170 23.77 8.84 15.88
CA ILE A 170 25.05 8.45 16.45
C ILE A 170 24.79 7.29 17.40
N PRO A 171 24.98 6.03 16.95
CA PRO A 171 24.80 4.85 17.79
C PRO A 171 25.81 4.86 18.93
N GLN A 172 25.39 4.40 20.10
CA GLN A 172 26.23 4.24 21.29
C GLN A 172 26.68 2.80 21.48
N SER A 173 26.05 1.87 20.78
CA SER A 173 26.34 0.43 20.82
C SER A 173 26.09 -0.25 19.48
N ASP A 174 26.63 -1.45 19.31
CA ASP A 174 26.49 -2.25 18.09
C ASP A 174 25.03 -2.74 17.85
N ASN A 175 24.14 -2.58 18.84
CA ASN A 175 22.72 -2.96 18.73
C ASN A 175 21.80 -1.80 18.34
N GLU A 176 22.34 -0.61 18.14
CA GLU A 176 21.56 0.56 17.77
C GLU A 176 21.69 0.83 16.27
N THR A 177 20.56 0.93 15.60
CA THR A 177 20.49 1.19 14.16
C THR A 177 19.45 2.24 13.81
N ALA A 178 19.69 3.01 12.76
CA ALA A 178 18.72 3.92 12.18
C ALA A 178 18.99 4.11 10.67
N GLY A 179 17.94 4.19 9.88
CA GLY A 179 18.10 4.34 8.44
C GLY A 179 16.80 4.27 7.66
N LEU A 180 16.91 3.86 6.42
CA LEU A 180 15.80 3.58 5.51
C LEU A 180 15.54 2.08 5.43
N VAL A 181 14.27 1.74 5.26
CA VAL A 181 13.86 0.36 5.01
C VAL A 181 12.82 0.30 3.89
N LEU A 182 12.99 -0.65 2.98
CA LEU A 182 11.93 -1.11 2.10
C LEU A 182 11.29 -2.32 2.77
N PHE A 183 10.08 -2.14 3.25
CA PHE A 183 9.40 -3.10 4.11
C PHE A 183 8.21 -3.72 3.42
N GLN A 184 8.24 -5.02 3.20
CA GLN A 184 7.09 -5.80 2.78
C GLN A 184 6.42 -6.46 4.00
N ASN A 185 7.21 -7.15 4.81
CA ASN A 185 6.82 -7.74 6.09
C ASN A 185 8.08 -7.99 6.94
N ASN A 186 7.92 -8.55 8.14
CA ASN A 186 9.01 -8.81 9.06
C ASN A 186 10.08 -9.77 8.50
N GLU A 187 9.69 -10.68 7.61
CA GLU A 187 10.57 -11.67 7.00
C GLU A 187 11.18 -11.20 5.67
N ASN A 188 10.57 -10.19 5.03
CA ASN A 188 10.99 -9.70 3.71
C ASN A 188 11.14 -8.18 3.73
N HIS A 189 12.36 -7.72 3.85
CA HIS A 189 12.69 -6.29 3.85
C HIS A 189 14.15 -6.03 3.48
N LEU A 190 14.44 -4.82 3.01
CA LEU A 190 15.79 -4.33 2.75
C LEU A 190 16.04 -3.11 3.63
N ARG A 191 17.14 -3.12 4.36
CA ARG A 191 17.56 -2.03 5.25
C ARG A 191 18.82 -1.36 4.74
N ALA A 192 18.87 -0.05 4.83
CA ALA A 192 20.06 0.77 4.60
C ALA A 192 20.24 1.66 5.83
N GLU A 193 21.13 1.30 6.72
CA GLU A 193 21.16 1.82 8.09
C GLU A 193 22.59 2.20 8.56
N ILE A 194 22.63 3.15 9.47
CA ILE A 194 23.81 3.54 10.21
C ILE A 194 23.81 2.72 11.51
N THR A 195 24.92 2.09 11.81
CA THR A 195 25.15 1.34 13.06
C THR A 195 26.61 1.45 13.49
N MET A 196 26.96 0.76 14.55
CA MET A 196 28.34 0.65 15.03
C MET A 196 28.81 -0.79 14.92
N GLU A 197 29.99 -1.00 14.38
CA GLU A 197 30.68 -2.28 14.37
C GLU A 197 32.11 -2.11 14.88
N ALA A 198 32.51 -2.91 15.86
CA ALA A 198 33.83 -2.83 16.47
C ALA A 198 34.25 -1.40 16.87
N LYS A 199 33.34 -0.63 17.45
CA LYS A 199 33.50 0.78 17.85
C LYS A 199 33.71 1.75 16.67
N ARG A 200 33.32 1.37 15.45
CA ARG A 200 33.37 2.23 14.27
C ARG A 200 31.97 2.46 13.73
N LEU A 201 31.70 3.68 13.34
CA LEU A 201 30.46 4.00 12.64
C LEU A 201 30.52 3.39 11.22
N VAL A 202 29.51 2.60 10.87
CA VAL A 202 29.39 1.96 9.57
C VAL A 202 28.02 2.23 8.96
N PHE A 203 27.96 2.21 7.65
CA PHE A 203 26.73 2.18 6.87
C PHE A 203 26.58 0.79 6.28
N VAL A 204 25.49 0.12 6.59
CA VAL A 204 25.23 -1.27 6.23
C VAL A 204 23.98 -1.36 5.37
N VAL A 205 24.03 -2.19 4.33
CA VAL A 205 22.86 -2.56 3.54
C VAL A 205 22.63 -4.05 3.74
N THR A 206 21.45 -4.40 4.25
CA THR A 206 21.09 -5.79 4.56
C THR A 206 19.77 -6.15 3.90
N THR A 207 19.73 -7.32 3.29
CA THR A 207 18.50 -7.97 2.82
C THR A 207 18.12 -9.07 3.80
N HIS A 208 16.85 -9.11 4.14
CA HIS A 208 16.24 -10.22 4.88
C HIS A 208 15.15 -10.82 3.99
N ILE A 209 15.32 -12.11 3.62
CA ILE A 209 14.43 -12.83 2.68
C ILE A 209 14.24 -14.24 3.23
#